data_3508b489ca915a5751858afacab64439
#
_entry.id   3508b489ca915a5751858afacab64439
#
_cell.length_a   1.000
_cell.length_b   1.000
_cell.length_c   1.000
_cell.angle_alpha   90.00
_cell.angle_beta   90.00
_cell.angle_gamma   90.00
#
_symmetry.space_group_name_H-M   'P 1'
#
loop_
_entity.id
_entity.type
_entity.pdbx_description
1 polymer ?
#
loop_
_entity_poly.entity_id
_entity_poly.type
_entity_poly.pdbx_seq_one_letter_code
_entity_poly.pdbx_strand_id
1 'polypeptide(L)'
;MTPDVRITRPRLGVKMLASAAVMFMAAVFARDVSSDVLQFVARDPGVRLGPAGAGGMLSGLTALERELFTASLEAFEEVQSVQGTIPNTDSGLGPRFNLDSCAGCHMQPAIGGTSPAENPQVDVAKKEGASNEIPFFIKKHGPVREARFKYKLDGTPDGGVHALFTITGRSDAHGCAISQPDFLAAAARQNLIFRIPTPVFGAGLIEAIDDDTLLMNMQANSTMKQSLGIRGHPNTSGRPNTSGNDGTITRFGWKAQNKSLELFSAEAYNVEQGITNDVFPQERDETSGCLFNATPESSVHFDQTNPIDVPSDVVKFAVFMRFLAPPTPAPANASIVRGRKSFGDIGCALCHTPTLHTGKVVVEALRDKDANLYSDVLLHNMGPGLADDVNQGNARGDEFRTSPLWGLGKRLFLLHDGRTKDLLEAIRSHASQSDGRYPASEANQVIAQFNQLPELEKQNILNFLRGL
;
A
#
# COMPACT_ATOMS: atom_id res chain seq x y z
N MET A 1 65.21 -16.97 -95.29
CA MET A 1 64.69 -17.76 -94.23
C MET A 1 64.60 -16.85 -93.03
N THR A 2 63.48 -16.24 -92.83
CA THR A 2 63.15 -15.23 -91.84
C THR A 2 62.53 -15.83 -90.64
N PRO A 3 62.83 -15.42 -89.43
CA PRO A 3 61.94 -15.63 -88.26
C PRO A 3 61.09 -14.41 -87.91
N ASP A 4 59.93 -14.72 -87.65
CA ASP A 4 58.81 -13.82 -87.29
C ASP A 4 58.91 -13.36 -85.83
N VAL A 5 58.79 -12.05 -85.58
CA VAL A 5 58.86 -11.43 -84.27
C VAL A 5 57.41 -11.06 -83.82
N ARG A 6 56.84 -11.81 -82.89
CA ARG A 6 55.60 -11.43 -82.25
C ARG A 6 55.82 -10.49 -81.02
N ILE A 7 55.33 -9.35 -81.12
CA ILE A 7 55.25 -8.37 -79.99
C ILE A 7 54.05 -8.71 -79.11
N THR A 8 54.30 -9.05 -77.81
CA THR A 8 53.25 -9.22 -76.81
C THR A 8 53.05 -7.91 -76.08
N ARG A 9 51.86 -7.34 -76.13
CA ARG A 9 51.41 -6.17 -75.31
C ARG A 9 51.08 -6.64 -73.91
N PRO A 10 51.40 -5.88 -72.84
CA PRO A 10 51.04 -6.20 -71.48
C PRO A 10 49.59 -5.84 -71.21
N ARG A 11 48.84 -6.72 -70.65
CA ARG A 11 47.53 -6.47 -70.08
C ARG A 11 47.67 -5.76 -68.70
N LEU A 12 47.63 -4.43 -68.69
CA LEU A 12 47.47 -3.63 -67.49
C LEU A 12 46.03 -3.09 -67.54
N GLY A 13 45.14 -3.57 -66.74
CA GLY A 13 43.78 -2.94 -66.69
C GLY A 13 42.71 -3.61 -65.83
N VAL A 14 42.94 -4.85 -65.38
CA VAL A 14 41.85 -5.56 -64.69
C VAL A 14 42.05 -5.69 -63.17
N LYS A 15 43.24 -5.47 -62.67
CA LYS A 15 43.49 -5.61 -61.21
C LYS A 15 43.17 -4.36 -60.35
N MET A 16 43.02 -3.18 -60.92
CA MET A 16 42.68 -1.98 -60.15
C MET A 16 41.17 -1.78 -59.94
N LEU A 17 40.30 -2.32 -60.80
CA LEU A 17 38.83 -2.21 -60.63
C LEU A 17 38.29 -3.19 -59.60
N ALA A 18 38.95 -4.36 -59.41
CA ALA A 18 38.53 -5.34 -58.41
C ALA A 18 38.87 -4.89 -56.96
N SER A 19 39.99 -4.16 -56.75
CA SER A 19 40.36 -3.64 -55.42
C SER A 19 39.48 -2.46 -54.98
N ALA A 20 39.03 -1.60 -55.90
CA ALA A 20 38.12 -0.50 -55.56
C ALA A 20 36.70 -0.97 -55.25
N ALA A 21 36.21 -2.03 -55.93
CA ALA A 21 34.91 -2.63 -55.65
C ALA A 21 34.90 -3.36 -54.31
N VAL A 22 35.97 -4.05 -53.91
CA VAL A 22 36.06 -4.72 -52.59
C VAL A 22 36.20 -3.71 -51.45
N MET A 23 36.90 -2.60 -51.62
CA MET A 23 36.96 -1.52 -50.59
C MET A 23 35.64 -0.76 -50.48
N PHE A 24 34.86 -0.60 -51.57
CA PHE A 24 33.55 0.06 -51.51
C PHE A 24 32.47 -0.85 -50.90
N MET A 25 32.52 -2.18 -51.16
CA MET A 25 31.64 -3.11 -50.46
C MET A 25 31.99 -3.27 -48.97
N ALA A 26 33.26 -3.30 -48.60
CA ALA A 26 33.66 -3.31 -47.19
C ALA A 26 33.25 -2.03 -46.43
N ALA A 27 33.25 -0.85 -47.09
CA ALA A 27 32.80 0.40 -46.52
C ALA A 27 31.26 0.53 -46.42
N VAL A 28 30.50 -0.13 -47.27
CA VAL A 28 29.04 -0.16 -47.19
C VAL A 28 28.58 -1.18 -46.13
N PHE A 29 29.24 -2.35 -46.01
CA PHE A 29 28.94 -3.28 -44.90
C PHE A 29 29.47 -2.85 -43.54
N ALA A 30 30.45 -1.93 -43.45
CA ALA A 30 30.92 -1.38 -42.20
C ALA A 30 30.06 -0.21 -41.68
N ARG A 31 29.11 0.31 -42.48
CA ARG A 31 28.17 1.38 -42.05
C ARG A 31 26.86 0.89 -41.47
N ASP A 32 26.48 -0.39 -41.69
CA ASP A 32 25.21 -0.92 -41.16
C ASP A 32 25.37 -1.80 -39.90
N VAL A 33 26.56 -1.90 -39.30
CA VAL A 33 26.79 -2.59 -38.03
C VAL A 33 27.07 -1.60 -36.87
N SER A 34 26.94 -0.31 -37.10
CA SER A 34 27.02 0.67 -36.01
C SER A 34 25.65 1.09 -35.57
N SER A 35 25.24 0.54 -34.43
CA SER A 35 24.27 1.09 -33.50
C SER A 35 22.79 0.92 -33.81
N ASP A 36 22.26 -0.20 -33.44
CA ASP A 36 21.13 -0.20 -32.52
C ASP A 36 21.36 -1.31 -31.50
N VAL A 37 22.42 -1.24 -30.73
CA VAL A 37 22.40 -1.83 -29.39
C VAL A 37 21.36 -0.99 -28.66
N LEU A 38 20.10 -1.42 -28.71
CA LEU A 38 19.03 -0.90 -27.86
C LEU A 38 19.59 -0.90 -26.46
N GLN A 39 19.97 0.29 -25.97
CA GLN A 39 20.53 0.42 -24.64
C GLN A 39 19.47 -0.10 -23.68
N PHE A 40 19.71 -1.25 -23.05
CA PHE A 40 18.79 -1.81 -22.09
C PHE A 40 18.52 -0.79 -20.97
N VAL A 41 17.26 -0.49 -20.74
CA VAL A 41 16.79 0.42 -19.68
C VAL A 41 15.88 -0.37 -18.77
N ALA A 42 16.13 -0.32 -17.48
CA ALA A 42 15.31 -0.97 -16.47
C ALA A 42 13.87 -0.45 -16.49
N ARG A 43 12.90 -1.36 -16.40
CA ARG A 43 11.47 -1.04 -16.41
C ARG A 43 10.75 -1.90 -15.38
N ASP A 44 9.68 -1.34 -14.81
CA ASP A 44 8.79 -2.13 -13.96
C ASP A 44 8.25 -3.33 -14.77
N PRO A 45 8.47 -4.58 -14.31
CA PRO A 45 7.90 -5.75 -14.97
C PRO A 45 6.37 -5.81 -14.91
N GLY A 46 5.75 -4.89 -14.14
CA GLY A 46 4.31 -4.87 -13.91
C GLY A 46 3.85 -5.86 -12.84
N VAL A 47 2.55 -5.91 -12.66
CA VAL A 47 1.91 -6.77 -11.66
C VAL A 47 2.18 -8.24 -11.96
N ARG A 48 2.63 -9.00 -10.97
CA ARG A 48 2.93 -10.42 -11.10
C ARG A 48 1.69 -11.23 -11.49
N LEU A 49 1.78 -11.99 -12.57
CA LEU A 49 0.73 -12.87 -13.03
C LEU A 49 0.58 -14.12 -12.13
N GLY A 50 -0.45 -14.92 -12.39
CA GLY A 50 -0.75 -16.16 -11.68
C GLY A 50 -1.61 -15.98 -10.42
N PRO A 51 -1.74 -17.01 -9.57
CA PRO A 51 -2.60 -16.99 -8.39
C PRO A 51 -2.31 -15.81 -7.45
N ALA A 52 -3.32 -15.36 -6.70
CA ALA A 52 -3.17 -14.30 -5.71
C ALA A 52 -2.06 -14.61 -4.70
N GLY A 53 -1.98 -15.85 -4.23
CA GLY A 53 -1.04 -16.28 -3.21
C GLY A 53 -1.26 -15.58 -1.86
N ALA A 54 -2.48 -15.12 -1.62
CA ALA A 54 -2.89 -14.35 -0.45
C ALA A 54 -4.37 -14.61 -0.12
N GLY A 55 -4.85 -14.14 1.02
CA GLY A 55 -6.23 -14.27 1.46
C GLY A 55 -6.51 -15.50 2.32
N GLY A 56 -5.56 -16.41 2.46
CA GLY A 56 -5.68 -17.59 3.32
C GLY A 56 -5.29 -17.31 4.78
N MET A 57 -5.71 -18.21 5.67
CA MET A 57 -5.37 -18.16 7.09
C MET A 57 -3.91 -18.60 7.37
N LEU A 58 -3.37 -18.17 8.49
CA LEU A 58 -2.08 -18.63 9.00
C LEU A 58 -2.08 -20.16 9.20
N SER A 59 -0.92 -20.78 8.98
CA SER A 59 -0.71 -22.17 9.36
C SER A 59 -0.55 -22.31 10.88
N GLY A 60 -0.97 -23.46 11.44
CA GLY A 60 -0.82 -23.76 12.87
C GLY A 60 -1.95 -23.24 13.76
N LEU A 61 -3.04 -22.72 13.19
CA LEU A 61 -4.25 -22.37 13.93
C LEU A 61 -4.96 -23.61 14.47
N THR A 62 -5.49 -23.54 15.69
CA THR A 62 -6.39 -24.53 16.28
C THR A 62 -7.71 -24.63 15.52
N ALA A 63 -8.54 -25.61 15.83
CA ALA A 63 -9.87 -25.77 15.20
C ALA A 63 -10.74 -24.52 15.44
N LEU A 64 -10.80 -24.04 16.69
CA LEU A 64 -11.59 -22.86 17.05
C LEU A 64 -11.06 -21.58 16.38
N GLU A 65 -9.73 -21.38 16.31
CA GLU A 65 -9.15 -20.22 15.64
C GLU A 65 -9.43 -20.21 14.14
N ARG A 66 -9.49 -21.37 13.48
CA ARG A 66 -9.89 -21.47 12.06
C ARG A 66 -11.37 -21.15 11.86
N GLU A 67 -12.23 -21.61 12.78
CA GLU A 67 -13.66 -21.29 12.76
C GLU A 67 -13.88 -19.81 12.98
N LEU A 68 -13.21 -19.20 13.96
CA LEU A 68 -13.21 -17.76 14.20
C LEU A 68 -12.69 -16.98 12.98
N PHE A 69 -11.62 -17.42 12.32
CA PHE A 69 -11.14 -16.80 11.10
C PHE A 69 -12.20 -16.80 9.99
N THR A 70 -12.88 -17.93 9.81
CA THR A 70 -13.91 -18.05 8.76
C THR A 70 -15.08 -17.11 9.01
N ALA A 71 -15.63 -17.11 10.23
CA ALA A 71 -16.71 -16.19 10.61
C ALA A 71 -16.27 -14.71 10.53
N SER A 72 -15.00 -14.44 10.86
CA SER A 72 -14.44 -13.08 10.78
C SER A 72 -14.18 -12.62 9.33
N LEU A 73 -13.85 -13.54 8.43
CA LEU A 73 -13.77 -13.26 6.99
C LEU A 73 -15.18 -12.94 6.44
N GLU A 74 -16.19 -13.71 6.81
CA GLU A 74 -17.59 -13.46 6.43
C GLU A 74 -18.04 -12.06 6.86
N ALA A 75 -17.77 -11.67 8.13
CA ALA A 75 -18.06 -10.33 8.62
C ALA A 75 -17.28 -9.24 7.86
N PHE A 76 -16.03 -9.49 7.48
CA PHE A 76 -15.22 -8.53 6.71
C PHE A 76 -15.74 -8.34 5.26
N GLU A 77 -16.36 -9.36 4.68
CA GLU A 77 -16.97 -9.34 3.34
C GLU A 77 -18.40 -8.77 3.35
N GLU A 78 -19.03 -8.69 4.50
CA GLU A 78 -20.40 -8.26 4.66
C GLU A 78 -20.65 -6.86 4.09
N VAL A 79 -21.82 -6.71 3.46
CA VAL A 79 -22.29 -5.43 2.92
C VAL A 79 -23.28 -4.82 3.90
N GLN A 80 -23.05 -3.59 4.30
CA GLN A 80 -23.89 -2.87 5.23
C GLN A 80 -24.98 -2.06 4.51
N SER A 81 -26.18 -2.10 5.03
CA SER A 81 -27.28 -1.17 4.71
C SER A 81 -27.64 -0.37 5.95
N VAL A 82 -28.45 0.67 5.80
CA VAL A 82 -28.75 1.55 6.94
C VAL A 82 -29.52 0.81 8.03
N GLN A 83 -30.59 0.07 7.67
CA GLN A 83 -31.49 -0.58 8.62
C GLN A 83 -31.55 -2.11 8.48
N GLY A 84 -30.66 -2.75 7.72
CA GLY A 84 -30.72 -4.20 7.48
C GLY A 84 -31.93 -4.66 6.67
N THR A 85 -32.64 -3.74 6.02
CA THR A 85 -33.88 -4.06 5.26
C THR A 85 -33.63 -4.42 3.80
N ILE A 86 -32.40 -4.24 3.33
CA ILE A 86 -31.99 -4.62 1.99
C ILE A 86 -31.52 -6.09 2.00
N PRO A 87 -32.02 -6.93 1.05
CA PRO A 87 -31.67 -8.34 1.03
C PRO A 87 -30.14 -8.59 0.97
N ASN A 88 -29.64 -9.53 1.76
CA ASN A 88 -28.24 -9.93 1.90
C ASN A 88 -27.32 -8.78 2.40
N THR A 89 -27.84 -7.91 3.23
CA THR A 89 -27.05 -6.91 3.93
C THR A 89 -27.33 -6.97 5.42
N ASP A 90 -26.37 -6.50 6.22
CA ASP A 90 -26.59 -6.22 7.64
C ASP A 90 -26.92 -4.74 7.86
N SER A 91 -27.32 -4.38 9.09
CA SER A 91 -27.64 -3.01 9.49
C SER A 91 -26.40 -2.25 9.92
N GLY A 92 -26.54 -0.93 10.05
CA GLY A 92 -25.57 -0.10 10.75
C GLY A 92 -24.87 0.95 9.89
N LEU A 93 -24.99 0.89 8.55
CA LEU A 93 -24.35 1.91 7.69
C LEU A 93 -24.72 3.31 8.17
N GLY A 94 -23.72 4.06 8.57
CA GLY A 94 -23.91 5.36 9.20
C GLY A 94 -24.28 6.46 8.21
N PRO A 95 -24.67 7.64 8.73
CA PRO A 95 -25.12 8.77 7.92
C PRO A 95 -24.11 9.22 6.88
N ARG A 96 -22.80 9.01 7.16
CA ARG A 96 -21.66 9.38 6.33
C ARG A 96 -20.70 8.20 6.21
N PHE A 97 -20.32 7.85 4.98
CA PHE A 97 -19.51 6.66 4.69
C PHE A 97 -18.63 6.84 3.44
N ASN A 98 -17.65 5.95 3.27
CA ASN A 98 -16.77 5.89 2.09
C ASN A 98 -17.07 4.68 1.20
N LEU A 99 -17.48 3.57 1.80
CA LEU A 99 -18.00 2.37 1.16
C LEU A 99 -18.85 1.60 2.18
N ASP A 100 -19.65 0.66 1.71
CA ASP A 100 -20.56 -0.16 2.51
C ASP A 100 -20.03 -1.56 2.84
N SER A 101 -18.73 -1.83 2.59
CA SER A 101 -18.06 -3.10 2.88
C SER A 101 -16.56 -2.91 3.04
N CYS A 102 -15.95 -3.58 4.02
CA CYS A 102 -14.48 -3.58 4.18
C CYS A 102 -13.78 -4.24 2.99
N ALA A 103 -14.29 -5.41 2.57
CA ALA A 103 -13.73 -6.17 1.45
C ALA A 103 -13.76 -5.39 0.14
N GLY A 104 -14.74 -4.52 -0.08
CA GLY A 104 -14.81 -3.69 -1.28
C GLY A 104 -13.58 -2.83 -1.53
N CYS A 105 -12.98 -2.28 -0.46
CA CYS A 105 -11.74 -1.51 -0.53
C CYS A 105 -10.50 -2.39 -0.45
N HIS A 106 -10.53 -3.48 0.33
CA HIS A 106 -9.43 -4.37 0.64
C HIS A 106 -9.48 -5.68 -0.17
N MET A 107 -9.51 -5.60 -1.50
CA MET A 107 -9.78 -6.74 -2.39
C MET A 107 -8.57 -7.23 -3.21
N GLN A 108 -7.54 -6.43 -3.41
CA GLN A 108 -6.44 -6.76 -4.31
C GLN A 108 -5.16 -7.20 -3.55
N PRO A 109 -4.61 -8.39 -3.83
CA PRO A 109 -5.00 -9.42 -4.81
C PRO A 109 -6.05 -10.42 -4.28
N ALA A 110 -6.44 -10.32 -3.03
CA ALA A 110 -7.45 -11.09 -2.32
C ALA A 110 -8.00 -10.24 -1.17
N ILE A 111 -9.03 -10.72 -0.49
CA ILE A 111 -9.61 -10.06 0.69
C ILE A 111 -8.52 -9.86 1.76
N GLY A 112 -8.47 -8.66 2.32
CA GLY A 112 -7.39 -8.18 3.19
C GLY A 112 -6.25 -7.46 2.43
N GLY A 113 -6.39 -7.28 1.13
CA GLY A 113 -5.43 -6.58 0.28
C GLY A 113 -5.59 -5.06 0.29
N THR A 114 -5.39 -4.47 -0.87
CA THR A 114 -5.51 -3.03 -1.09
C THR A 114 -6.50 -2.73 -2.22
N SER A 115 -6.50 -1.52 -2.73
CA SER A 115 -7.41 -1.06 -3.79
C SER A 115 -7.46 -2.00 -5.00
N PRO A 116 -8.67 -2.44 -5.42
CA PRO A 116 -8.87 -3.23 -6.63
C PRO A 116 -8.66 -2.42 -7.91
N ALA A 117 -8.69 -3.12 -9.06
CA ALA A 117 -8.54 -2.52 -10.39
C ALA A 117 -9.74 -1.68 -10.82
N GLU A 118 -10.93 -2.07 -10.39
CA GLU A 118 -12.18 -1.33 -10.53
C GLU A 118 -12.58 -0.78 -9.17
N ASN A 119 -12.87 0.51 -9.11
CA ASN A 119 -13.17 1.21 -7.88
C ASN A 119 -14.67 1.11 -7.54
N PRO A 120 -15.06 0.36 -6.51
CA PRO A 120 -16.47 0.18 -6.14
C PRO A 120 -17.13 1.46 -5.61
N GLN A 121 -16.37 2.48 -5.24
CA GLN A 121 -16.90 3.77 -4.79
C GLN A 121 -17.70 4.49 -5.89
N VAL A 122 -17.50 4.13 -7.17
CA VAL A 122 -18.29 4.67 -8.27
C VAL A 122 -19.74 4.18 -8.20
N ASP A 123 -19.93 2.90 -7.89
CA ASP A 123 -21.26 2.28 -7.90
C ASP A 123 -22.03 2.59 -6.61
N VAL A 124 -21.35 2.60 -5.46
CA VAL A 124 -21.98 2.85 -4.15
C VAL A 124 -22.60 4.26 -4.04
N ALA A 125 -22.08 5.23 -4.79
CA ALA A 125 -22.59 6.60 -4.80
C ALA A 125 -24.09 6.71 -5.13
N LYS A 126 -24.63 5.77 -5.91
CA LYS A 126 -26.03 5.73 -6.35
C LYS A 126 -26.79 4.51 -5.85
N LYS A 127 -26.15 3.68 -5.05
CA LYS A 127 -26.74 2.44 -4.54
C LYS A 127 -27.98 2.76 -3.70
N GLU A 128 -29.01 1.91 -3.82
CA GLU A 128 -30.29 2.02 -3.11
C GLU A 128 -31.00 3.37 -3.30
N GLY A 129 -30.79 4.06 -4.41
CA GLY A 129 -31.42 5.35 -4.69
C GLY A 129 -30.71 6.56 -4.09
N ALA A 130 -29.51 6.37 -3.51
CA ALA A 130 -28.72 7.48 -2.97
C ALA A 130 -28.52 8.61 -3.99
N SER A 131 -28.53 9.86 -3.52
CA SER A 131 -28.44 11.06 -4.37
C SER A 131 -27.03 11.68 -4.44
N ASN A 132 -26.01 10.90 -4.05
CA ASN A 132 -24.63 11.41 -3.99
C ASN A 132 -24.05 11.78 -5.38
N GLU A 133 -23.23 12.80 -5.40
CA GLU A 133 -22.32 13.06 -6.52
C GLU A 133 -21.05 12.21 -6.36
N ILE A 134 -20.52 11.71 -7.50
CA ILE A 134 -19.22 11.03 -7.49
C ILE A 134 -18.13 12.09 -7.43
N PRO A 135 -17.29 12.16 -6.37
CA PRO A 135 -16.24 13.16 -6.28
C PRO A 135 -15.28 13.08 -7.49
N PHE A 136 -14.81 14.23 -7.97
CA PHE A 136 -14.01 14.33 -9.21
C PHE A 136 -12.75 13.46 -9.23
N PHE A 137 -12.22 13.10 -8.07
CA PHE A 137 -11.03 12.25 -7.90
C PHE A 137 -11.35 10.74 -7.83
N ILE A 138 -12.60 10.35 -7.73
CA ILE A 138 -13.04 8.95 -7.79
C ILE A 138 -13.26 8.57 -9.25
N LYS A 139 -12.53 7.56 -9.71
CA LYS A 139 -12.56 7.08 -11.11
C LYS A 139 -12.73 5.57 -11.13
N LYS A 140 -13.48 5.05 -12.11
CA LYS A 140 -13.76 3.62 -12.26
C LYS A 140 -12.49 2.74 -12.27
N HIS A 141 -11.42 3.18 -12.91
CA HIS A 141 -10.13 2.46 -12.97
C HIS A 141 -9.01 3.15 -12.20
N GLY A 142 -9.37 4.06 -11.31
CA GLY A 142 -8.49 4.68 -10.34
C GLY A 142 -8.48 3.92 -9.01
N PRO A 143 -7.60 4.30 -8.07
CA PRO A 143 -7.59 3.69 -6.76
C PRO A 143 -8.84 4.05 -5.95
N VAL A 144 -9.27 3.15 -5.08
CA VAL A 144 -10.11 3.48 -3.93
C VAL A 144 -9.39 4.51 -3.09
N ARG A 145 -10.10 5.53 -2.62
CA ARG A 145 -9.52 6.62 -1.85
C ARG A 145 -10.39 7.01 -0.67
N GLU A 146 -9.75 7.28 0.47
CA GLU A 146 -10.30 8.18 1.48
C GLU A 146 -9.82 9.60 1.18
N ALA A 147 -10.64 10.59 1.53
CA ALA A 147 -10.32 12.01 1.43
C ALA A 147 -10.10 12.58 2.85
N ARG A 148 -9.05 13.40 3.00
CA ARG A 148 -8.77 14.14 4.24
C ARG A 148 -8.58 15.60 3.93
N PHE A 149 -9.03 16.46 4.84
CA PHE A 149 -8.69 17.90 4.80
C PHE A 149 -7.50 18.14 5.71
N LYS A 150 -6.55 18.96 5.25
CA LYS A 150 -5.38 19.33 6.06
C LYS A 150 -5.78 20.26 7.20
N TYR A 151 -6.71 21.18 6.91
CA TYR A 151 -7.15 22.24 7.82
C TYR A 151 -8.68 22.38 7.82
N LYS A 152 -9.22 22.75 8.96
CA LYS A 152 -10.60 23.21 9.12
C LYS A 152 -10.78 24.59 8.51
N LEU A 153 -12.02 25.07 8.45
CA LEU A 153 -12.33 26.39 7.89
C LEU A 153 -11.72 27.56 8.70
N ASP A 154 -11.46 27.35 9.98
CA ASP A 154 -10.80 28.31 10.88
C ASP A 154 -9.26 28.28 10.76
N GLY A 155 -8.70 27.44 9.90
CA GLY A 155 -7.25 27.28 9.68
C GLY A 155 -6.55 26.36 10.68
N THR A 156 -7.26 25.81 11.66
CA THR A 156 -6.68 24.81 12.58
C THR A 156 -6.47 23.46 11.86
N PRO A 157 -5.48 22.63 12.28
CA PRO A 157 -5.29 21.31 11.72
C PRO A 157 -6.56 20.45 11.82
N ASP A 158 -6.89 19.76 10.74
CA ASP A 158 -7.96 18.77 10.67
C ASP A 158 -7.36 17.37 10.64
N GLY A 159 -6.97 16.89 9.45
CA GLY A 159 -6.36 15.58 9.23
C GLY A 159 -7.35 14.41 9.34
N GLY A 160 -8.61 14.67 9.68
CA GLY A 160 -9.67 13.66 9.76
C GLY A 160 -10.11 13.12 8.41
N VAL A 161 -10.64 11.89 8.40
CA VAL A 161 -11.30 11.31 7.22
C VAL A 161 -12.62 12.02 6.99
N HIS A 162 -12.82 12.56 5.78
CA HIS A 162 -14.06 13.12 5.32
C HIS A 162 -14.78 12.10 4.45
N ALA A 163 -15.96 11.67 4.87
CA ALA A 163 -16.74 10.68 4.15
C ALA A 163 -17.12 11.18 2.75
N LEU A 164 -17.02 10.29 1.77
CA LEU A 164 -17.29 10.61 0.36
C LEU A 164 -18.79 10.72 0.08
N PHE A 165 -19.59 9.92 0.82
CA PHE A 165 -21.00 9.73 0.54
C PHE A 165 -21.84 9.90 1.81
N THR A 166 -23.13 10.11 1.59
CA THR A 166 -24.15 10.20 2.61
C THR A 166 -25.31 9.25 2.30
N ILE A 167 -26.12 8.91 3.29
CA ILE A 167 -27.30 8.08 3.09
C ILE A 167 -28.49 8.83 2.47
N THR A 168 -28.36 10.11 2.18
CA THR A 168 -29.44 10.93 1.58
C THR A 168 -29.95 10.32 0.29
N GLY A 169 -31.28 10.14 0.23
CA GLY A 169 -31.98 9.59 -0.94
C GLY A 169 -32.08 8.06 -0.96
N ARG A 170 -31.38 7.35 -0.09
CA ARG A 170 -31.47 5.87 -0.03
C ARG A 170 -32.87 5.42 0.37
N SER A 171 -33.32 4.29 -0.20
CA SER A 171 -34.61 3.67 0.10
C SER A 171 -34.74 3.17 1.53
N ASP A 172 -33.62 2.87 2.19
CA ASP A 172 -33.54 2.44 3.59
C ASP A 172 -33.18 3.58 4.57
N ALA A 173 -33.26 4.86 4.12
CA ALA A 173 -32.95 6.05 4.92
C ALA A 173 -33.95 7.20 4.68
N HIS A 174 -35.23 6.89 4.69
CA HIS A 174 -36.29 7.87 4.41
C HIS A 174 -36.24 9.08 5.37
N GLY A 175 -36.28 10.29 4.80
CA GLY A 175 -36.33 11.53 5.57
C GLY A 175 -34.97 12.09 5.94
N CYS A 176 -33.86 11.38 5.71
CA CYS A 176 -32.51 11.91 5.90
C CYS A 176 -32.12 12.85 4.76
N ALA A 177 -31.62 14.02 5.12
CA ALA A 177 -31.14 15.03 4.17
C ALA A 177 -29.88 15.71 4.73
N ILE A 178 -28.73 15.20 4.33
CA ILE A 178 -27.39 15.76 4.65
C ILE A 178 -26.57 15.93 3.38
N SER A 179 -25.75 16.94 3.33
CA SER A 179 -24.91 17.25 2.17
C SER A 179 -23.56 16.56 2.24
N GLN A 180 -23.05 16.17 1.08
CA GLN A 180 -21.64 15.75 0.95
C GLN A 180 -20.69 16.94 1.24
N PRO A 181 -19.45 16.67 1.67
CA PRO A 181 -18.42 17.70 1.75
C PRO A 181 -18.14 18.33 0.36
N ASP A 182 -17.86 19.63 0.33
CA ASP A 182 -17.48 20.32 -0.89
C ASP A 182 -16.00 20.07 -1.22
N PHE A 183 -15.74 18.95 -1.91
CA PHE A 183 -14.41 18.56 -2.33
C PHE A 183 -13.81 19.48 -3.39
N LEU A 184 -14.61 20.14 -4.23
CA LEU A 184 -14.13 21.10 -5.22
C LEU A 184 -13.58 22.35 -4.54
N ALA A 185 -14.32 22.89 -3.59
CA ALA A 185 -13.85 24.02 -2.78
C ALA A 185 -12.62 23.68 -1.94
N ALA A 186 -12.56 22.47 -1.38
CA ALA A 186 -11.38 21.99 -0.63
C ALA A 186 -10.15 21.89 -1.55
N ALA A 187 -10.31 21.33 -2.74
CA ALA A 187 -9.23 21.23 -3.73
C ALA A 187 -8.76 22.61 -4.22
N ALA A 188 -9.67 23.55 -4.47
CA ALA A 188 -9.33 24.91 -4.86
C ALA A 188 -8.48 25.64 -3.81
N ARG A 189 -8.64 25.30 -2.53
CA ARG A 189 -7.82 25.80 -1.41
C ARG A 189 -6.57 24.95 -1.14
N GLN A 190 -6.25 23.96 -1.98
CA GLN A 190 -5.16 22.98 -1.75
C GLN A 190 -5.26 22.25 -0.40
N ASN A 191 -6.49 22.08 0.10
CA ASN A 191 -6.82 21.50 1.40
C ASN A 191 -7.27 20.03 1.32
N LEU A 192 -6.99 19.35 0.23
CA LEU A 192 -7.44 17.99 -0.02
C LEU A 192 -6.25 17.06 -0.25
N ILE A 193 -6.20 15.96 0.51
CA ILE A 193 -5.25 14.88 0.33
C ILE A 193 -5.97 13.53 0.29
N PHE A 194 -5.30 12.51 -0.23
CA PHE A 194 -5.86 11.18 -0.39
C PHE A 194 -4.96 10.13 0.26
N ARG A 195 -5.61 9.05 0.72
CA ARG A 195 -4.93 7.80 1.08
C ARG A 195 -5.67 6.62 0.45
N ILE A 196 -4.93 5.56 0.16
CA ILE A 196 -5.47 4.29 -0.33
C ILE A 196 -5.51 3.27 0.81
N PRO A 197 -6.33 2.20 0.72
CA PRO A 197 -6.38 1.14 1.72
C PRO A 197 -5.00 0.50 1.93
N THR A 198 -4.58 0.38 3.17
CA THR A 198 -3.37 -0.37 3.54
C THR A 198 -3.66 -1.87 3.49
N PRO A 199 -2.84 -2.72 2.85
CA PRO A 199 -3.04 -4.16 2.95
C PRO A 199 -2.85 -4.64 4.40
N VAL A 200 -3.70 -5.55 4.83
CA VAL A 200 -3.72 -6.08 6.21
C VAL A 200 -3.19 -7.51 6.31
N PHE A 201 -2.63 -8.05 5.23
CA PHE A 201 -1.97 -9.36 5.23
C PHE A 201 -0.85 -9.42 6.27
N GLY A 202 -0.79 -10.51 7.05
CA GLY A 202 0.24 -10.72 8.05
C GLY A 202 0.22 -9.70 9.21
N ALA A 203 -0.87 -8.94 9.36
CA ALA A 203 -0.95 -7.89 10.38
C ALA A 203 -0.82 -8.45 11.81
N GLY A 204 -1.28 -9.68 12.07
CA GLY A 204 -1.08 -10.36 13.36
C GLY A 204 0.39 -10.64 13.67
N LEU A 205 1.22 -10.94 12.65
CA LEU A 205 2.66 -11.06 12.88
C LEU A 205 3.27 -9.71 13.28
N ILE A 206 2.83 -8.61 12.64
CA ILE A 206 3.28 -7.25 12.99
C ILE A 206 2.84 -6.89 14.42
N GLU A 207 1.61 -7.21 14.81
CA GLU A 207 1.09 -6.99 16.17
C GLU A 207 1.92 -7.77 17.21
N ALA A 208 2.37 -8.97 16.85
CA ALA A 208 3.13 -9.86 17.73
C ALA A 208 4.64 -9.55 17.84
N ILE A 209 5.17 -8.58 17.09
CA ILE A 209 6.58 -8.15 17.27
C ILE A 209 6.68 -7.33 18.55
N ASP A 210 7.59 -7.68 19.45
CA ASP A 210 7.81 -6.92 20.68
C ASP A 210 8.42 -5.54 20.39
N ASP A 211 8.08 -4.54 21.23
CA ASP A 211 8.64 -3.20 21.12
C ASP A 211 10.18 -3.20 21.21
N ASP A 212 10.75 -4.04 22.05
CA ASP A 212 12.21 -4.20 22.16
C ASP A 212 12.84 -4.65 20.83
N THR A 213 12.18 -5.54 20.09
CA THR A 213 12.64 -5.97 18.75
C THR A 213 12.68 -4.79 17.79
N LEU A 214 11.66 -3.93 17.81
CA LEU A 214 11.63 -2.71 16.98
C LEU A 214 12.74 -1.73 17.37
N LEU A 215 12.95 -1.51 18.67
CA LEU A 215 13.99 -0.61 19.18
C LEU A 215 15.40 -1.14 18.89
N MET A 216 15.62 -2.45 19.03
CA MET A 216 16.91 -3.08 18.65
C MET A 216 17.17 -2.94 17.16
N ASN A 217 16.16 -3.15 16.32
CA ASN A 217 16.28 -2.96 14.88
C ASN A 217 16.54 -1.48 14.51
N MET A 218 15.91 -0.55 15.21
CA MET A 218 16.18 0.90 15.03
C MET A 218 17.64 1.22 15.28
N GLN A 219 18.25 0.64 16.31
CA GLN A 219 19.66 0.86 16.68
C GLN A 219 20.64 0.06 15.81
N ALA A 220 20.19 -1.02 15.18
CA ALA A 220 21.01 -1.85 14.32
C ALA A 220 21.55 -1.05 13.12
N ASN A 221 22.77 -1.37 12.68
CA ASN A 221 23.43 -0.70 11.57
C ASN A 221 23.54 0.84 11.72
N SER A 222 23.61 1.34 12.95
CA SER A 222 23.59 2.78 13.27
C SER A 222 24.61 3.61 12.49
N THR A 223 25.86 3.11 12.33
CA THR A 223 26.89 3.79 11.54
C THR A 223 26.48 3.95 10.08
N MET A 224 25.92 2.91 9.46
CA MET A 224 25.48 2.96 8.07
C MET A 224 24.25 3.86 7.92
N LYS A 225 23.26 3.72 8.80
CA LYS A 225 22.07 4.59 8.85
C LYS A 225 22.49 6.06 8.96
N GLN A 226 23.39 6.38 9.89
CA GLN A 226 23.89 7.75 10.08
C GLN A 226 24.61 8.29 8.83
N SER A 227 25.43 7.46 8.18
CA SER A 227 26.17 7.87 6.95
C SER A 227 25.24 8.16 5.78
N LEU A 228 24.05 7.51 5.74
CA LEU A 228 23.03 7.70 4.71
C LEU A 228 21.94 8.70 5.12
N GLY A 229 22.00 9.27 6.33
CA GLY A 229 21.03 10.24 6.82
C GLY A 229 19.72 9.64 7.31
N ILE A 230 19.66 8.34 7.54
CA ILE A 230 18.46 7.62 7.99
C ILE A 230 18.29 7.77 9.50
N ARG A 231 17.09 8.23 9.95
CA ARG A 231 16.80 8.59 11.34
C ARG A 231 15.43 8.11 11.82
N GLY A 232 14.93 7.03 11.28
CA GLY A 232 13.62 6.51 11.63
C GLY A 232 13.35 6.46 13.14
N HIS A 233 12.11 6.73 13.55
CA HIS A 233 11.71 6.70 14.94
C HIS A 233 10.32 6.06 15.12
N PRO A 234 9.98 5.51 16.32
CA PRO A 234 8.67 4.94 16.55
C PRO A 234 7.60 6.03 16.72
N ASN A 235 6.35 5.72 16.39
CA ASN A 235 5.21 6.48 16.87
C ASN A 235 4.81 5.95 18.26
N THR A 236 4.87 6.79 19.29
CA THR A 236 4.56 6.43 20.68
C THR A 236 3.36 7.21 21.23
N SER A 237 2.73 8.05 20.40
CA SER A 237 1.65 8.95 20.79
C SER A 237 0.28 8.52 20.24
N GLY A 238 0.15 7.28 19.80
CA GLY A 238 -1.12 6.71 19.36
C GLY A 238 -2.10 6.47 20.50
N ARG A 239 -3.32 6.07 20.17
CA ARG A 239 -4.35 5.76 21.16
C ARG A 239 -3.92 4.60 22.05
N PRO A 240 -4.25 4.63 23.35
CA PRO A 240 -3.99 3.52 24.25
C PRO A 240 -4.63 2.23 23.71
N ASN A 241 -3.91 1.12 23.78
CA ASN A 241 -4.49 -0.17 23.49
C ASN A 241 -5.36 -0.65 24.63
N THR A 242 -6.63 -0.89 24.37
CA THR A 242 -7.60 -1.40 25.36
C THR A 242 -7.61 -2.92 25.46
N SER A 243 -6.95 -3.65 24.53
CA SER A 243 -6.94 -5.11 24.50
C SER A 243 -5.82 -5.77 25.35
N GLY A 244 -5.10 -4.99 26.16
CA GLY A 244 -4.04 -5.51 27.04
C GLY A 244 -2.67 -5.68 26.39
N ASN A 245 -2.49 -5.30 25.12
CA ASN A 245 -1.17 -5.19 24.51
C ASN A 245 -0.41 -4.03 25.17
N ASP A 246 0.65 -4.32 25.89
CA ASP A 246 1.40 -3.38 26.72
C ASP A 246 2.45 -2.55 25.96
N GLY A 247 2.63 -2.82 24.65
CA GLY A 247 3.55 -2.06 23.81
C GLY A 247 3.27 -0.56 23.84
N THR A 248 4.33 0.22 23.83
CA THR A 248 4.26 1.70 23.75
C THR A 248 4.32 2.20 22.31
N ILE A 249 4.82 1.37 21.38
CA ILE A 249 4.99 1.71 19.96
C ILE A 249 3.70 1.39 19.20
N THR A 250 3.14 2.39 18.53
CA THR A 250 2.00 2.21 17.62
C THR A 250 2.48 1.80 16.23
N ARG A 251 1.70 1.00 15.47
CA ARG A 251 2.22 0.31 14.27
C ARG A 251 1.28 0.15 13.10
N PHE A 252 -0.02 0.50 13.23
CA PHE A 252 -1.01 0.35 12.16
C PHE A 252 -1.43 1.70 11.57
N GLY A 253 -1.84 1.69 10.31
CA GLY A 253 -2.11 2.87 9.51
C GLY A 253 -0.85 3.43 8.82
N TRP A 254 -1.04 4.36 7.88
CA TRP A 254 0.04 4.96 7.11
C TRP A 254 1.06 5.74 7.96
N LYS A 255 0.62 6.22 9.12
CA LYS A 255 1.47 6.97 10.08
C LYS A 255 1.66 6.21 11.40
N ALA A 256 1.44 4.89 11.39
CA ALA A 256 1.54 4.06 12.59
C ALA A 256 0.72 4.63 13.76
N GLN A 257 -0.49 5.15 13.51
CA GLN A 257 -1.27 5.86 14.53
C GLN A 257 -2.06 4.96 15.48
N ASN A 258 -2.28 3.67 15.11
CA ASN A 258 -3.04 2.73 15.94
C ASN A 258 -2.12 1.66 16.54
N LYS A 259 -2.36 1.32 17.81
CA LYS A 259 -1.52 0.44 18.60
C LYS A 259 -1.85 -1.05 18.38
N SER A 260 -3.12 -1.39 18.23
CA SER A 260 -3.62 -2.76 18.05
C SER A 260 -4.52 -2.89 16.83
N LEU A 261 -4.72 -4.12 16.38
CA LEU A 261 -5.65 -4.43 15.29
C LEU A 261 -7.09 -4.11 15.68
N GLU A 262 -7.47 -4.33 16.94
CA GLU A 262 -8.81 -4.00 17.43
C GLU A 262 -9.08 -2.49 17.37
N LEU A 263 -8.14 -1.65 17.84
CA LEU A 263 -8.26 -0.21 17.75
C LEU A 263 -8.27 0.27 16.28
N PHE A 264 -7.47 -0.35 15.42
CA PHE A 264 -7.43 -0.05 14.00
C PHE A 264 -8.74 -0.42 13.28
N SER A 265 -9.33 -1.60 13.61
CA SER A 265 -10.65 -2.02 13.13
C SER A 265 -11.76 -1.07 13.56
N ALA A 266 -11.77 -0.72 14.85
CA ALA A 266 -12.79 0.15 15.42
C ALA A 266 -12.77 1.56 14.79
N GLU A 267 -11.57 2.13 14.58
CA GLU A 267 -11.43 3.42 13.88
C GLU A 267 -11.92 3.30 12.44
N ALA A 268 -11.47 2.26 11.70
CA ALA A 268 -11.87 2.07 10.31
C ALA A 268 -13.38 1.88 10.16
N TYR A 269 -14.01 1.07 11.01
CA TYR A 269 -15.46 0.82 10.95
C TYR A 269 -16.28 2.11 11.12
N ASN A 270 -15.86 2.96 12.06
CA ASN A 270 -16.49 4.26 12.26
C ASN A 270 -16.21 5.25 11.11
N VAL A 271 -14.95 5.39 10.66
CA VAL A 271 -14.61 6.43 9.67
C VAL A 271 -14.90 6.02 8.22
N GLU A 272 -14.90 4.71 7.91
CA GLU A 272 -15.13 4.22 6.54
C GLU A 272 -16.59 3.89 6.26
N GLN A 273 -17.29 3.34 7.23
CA GLN A 273 -18.71 2.93 7.08
C GLN A 273 -19.67 3.74 7.97
N GLY A 274 -19.14 4.60 8.84
CA GLY A 274 -19.95 5.42 9.73
C GLY A 274 -20.58 4.64 10.89
N ILE A 275 -20.18 3.39 11.11
CA ILE A 275 -20.80 2.50 12.11
C ILE A 275 -20.18 2.76 13.48
N THR A 276 -21.02 3.08 14.45
CA THR A 276 -20.61 3.28 15.84
C THR A 276 -20.27 1.96 16.51
N ASN A 277 -19.32 1.98 17.44
CA ASN A 277 -18.87 0.79 18.12
C ASN A 277 -18.40 1.12 19.56
N ASP A 278 -18.11 0.09 20.37
CA ASP A 278 -17.73 0.25 21.77
C ASP A 278 -16.51 1.19 21.99
N VAL A 279 -15.63 1.32 21.00
CA VAL A 279 -14.43 2.19 21.05
C VAL A 279 -14.73 3.59 20.51
N PHE A 280 -15.57 3.70 19.50
CA PHE A 280 -16.02 4.94 18.85
C PHE A 280 -17.54 5.02 18.86
N PRO A 281 -18.16 5.36 20.01
CA PRO A 281 -19.61 5.32 20.17
C PRO A 281 -20.36 6.54 19.61
N GLN A 282 -19.65 7.50 19.01
CA GLN A 282 -20.25 8.73 18.49
C GLN A 282 -20.50 8.62 17.00
N GLU A 283 -21.66 9.08 16.57
CA GLU A 283 -22.01 9.20 15.17
C GLU A 283 -21.12 10.19 14.41
N ARG A 284 -20.92 9.92 13.13
CA ARG A 284 -20.22 10.82 12.21
C ARG A 284 -21.05 12.04 11.82
N ASP A 285 -22.36 11.97 11.99
CA ASP A 285 -23.31 13.05 11.77
C ASP A 285 -24.54 12.81 12.64
N GLU A 286 -24.87 13.76 13.50
CA GLU A 286 -25.98 13.68 14.44
C GLU A 286 -27.22 14.46 13.94
N THR A 287 -27.33 14.72 12.62
CA THR A 287 -28.50 15.41 12.05
C THR A 287 -29.77 14.64 12.36
N SER A 288 -30.74 15.35 12.93
CA SER A 288 -32.05 14.78 13.25
C SER A 288 -32.71 14.22 11.99
N GLY A 289 -33.26 13.00 12.10
CA GLY A 289 -33.83 12.27 10.98
C GLY A 289 -32.84 11.45 10.15
N CYS A 290 -31.55 11.44 10.51
CA CYS A 290 -30.50 10.61 9.89
C CYS A 290 -29.97 9.51 10.81
N LEU A 291 -30.45 9.43 12.02
CA LEU A 291 -30.07 8.45 13.04
C LEU A 291 -31.10 7.29 13.03
N PHE A 292 -30.72 6.15 12.50
CA PHE A 292 -31.58 4.98 12.32
C PHE A 292 -31.22 3.82 13.24
N ASN A 293 -30.01 3.80 13.76
CA ASN A 293 -29.47 2.68 14.52
C ASN A 293 -29.19 3.07 15.98
N ALA A 294 -29.00 2.05 16.81
CA ALA A 294 -28.55 2.24 18.19
C ALA A 294 -27.10 2.75 18.22
N THR A 295 -26.72 3.40 19.29
CA THR A 295 -25.33 3.84 19.53
C THR A 295 -24.80 3.29 20.85
N PRO A 296 -23.78 2.43 20.86
CA PRO A 296 -23.10 1.90 19.69
C PRO A 296 -23.93 0.84 18.93
N GLU A 297 -23.76 0.79 17.60
CA GLU A 297 -24.38 -0.23 16.75
C GLU A 297 -23.67 -1.58 16.90
N SER A 298 -22.34 -1.60 16.70
CA SER A 298 -21.53 -2.80 16.87
C SER A 298 -20.99 -2.89 18.30
N SER A 299 -21.46 -3.89 19.04
CA SER A 299 -21.04 -4.16 20.42
C SER A 299 -20.91 -5.67 20.68
N VAL A 300 -20.26 -6.04 21.78
CA VAL A 300 -20.10 -7.44 22.19
C VAL A 300 -21.47 -8.01 22.61
N HIS A 301 -21.80 -9.19 22.11
CA HIS A 301 -23.05 -9.90 22.35
C HIS A 301 -22.95 -10.80 23.59
N PHE A 302 -23.12 -10.23 24.80
CA PHE A 302 -23.01 -10.97 26.07
C PHE A 302 -24.15 -11.98 26.33
N ASP A 303 -25.23 -11.94 25.56
CA ASP A 303 -26.34 -12.87 25.61
C ASP A 303 -26.12 -14.14 24.79
N GLN A 304 -25.08 -14.16 23.95
CA GLN A 304 -24.71 -15.31 23.13
C GLN A 304 -23.86 -16.32 23.95
N THR A 305 -24.04 -17.61 23.65
CA THR A 305 -23.29 -18.70 24.30
C THR A 305 -22.28 -19.36 23.39
N ASN A 306 -22.44 -19.22 22.07
CA ASN A 306 -21.47 -19.69 21.09
C ASN A 306 -20.30 -18.71 21.01
N PRO A 307 -19.06 -19.14 21.21
CA PRO A 307 -17.89 -18.25 21.18
C PRO A 307 -17.66 -17.57 19.82
N ILE A 308 -18.28 -18.03 18.74
CA ILE A 308 -18.21 -17.41 17.43
C ILE A 308 -19.15 -16.19 17.32
N ASP A 309 -20.25 -16.23 18.05
CA ASP A 309 -21.33 -15.21 17.96
C ASP A 309 -21.17 -14.10 19.04
N VAL A 310 -20.36 -14.35 20.09
CA VAL A 310 -20.11 -13.38 21.16
C VAL A 310 -19.35 -12.12 20.68
N PRO A 311 -18.29 -12.23 19.83
CA PRO A 311 -17.51 -11.07 19.43
C PRO A 311 -18.30 -10.08 18.58
N SER A 312 -18.12 -8.77 18.84
CA SER A 312 -18.57 -7.70 17.95
C SER A 312 -17.83 -7.77 16.61
N ASP A 313 -18.33 -7.07 15.59
CA ASP A 313 -17.65 -7.02 14.29
C ASP A 313 -16.25 -6.41 14.37
N VAL A 314 -16.07 -5.40 15.23
CA VAL A 314 -14.74 -4.84 15.52
C VAL A 314 -13.74 -5.93 15.96
N VAL A 315 -14.17 -6.81 16.86
CA VAL A 315 -13.35 -7.94 17.31
C VAL A 315 -13.16 -8.96 16.20
N LYS A 316 -14.20 -9.29 15.44
CA LYS A 316 -14.10 -10.18 14.26
C LYS A 316 -13.12 -9.63 13.23
N PHE A 317 -13.19 -8.35 12.89
CA PHE A 317 -12.22 -7.75 11.95
C PHE A 317 -10.77 -7.82 12.47
N ALA A 318 -10.56 -7.58 13.75
CA ALA A 318 -9.25 -7.76 14.37
C ALA A 318 -8.77 -9.21 14.32
N VAL A 319 -9.65 -10.19 14.55
CA VAL A 319 -9.36 -11.63 14.44
C VAL A 319 -9.04 -12.01 12.99
N PHE A 320 -9.83 -11.54 12.01
CA PHE A 320 -9.53 -11.75 10.60
C PHE A 320 -8.13 -11.28 10.25
N MET A 321 -7.79 -10.02 10.54
CA MET A 321 -6.47 -9.45 10.26
C MET A 321 -5.35 -10.15 11.03
N ARG A 322 -5.60 -10.60 12.25
CA ARG A 322 -4.62 -11.30 13.10
C ARG A 322 -4.25 -12.68 12.55
N PHE A 323 -5.23 -13.38 11.96
CA PHE A 323 -5.04 -14.74 11.45
C PHE A 323 -4.83 -14.79 9.94
N LEU A 324 -4.91 -13.67 9.25
CA LEU A 324 -4.67 -13.57 7.81
C LEU A 324 -3.17 -13.73 7.52
N ALA A 325 -2.84 -14.74 6.71
CA ALA A 325 -1.46 -15.04 6.35
C ALA A 325 -0.81 -13.93 5.49
N PRO A 326 0.51 -13.72 5.62
CA PRO A 326 1.23 -12.90 4.66
C PRO A 326 1.21 -13.55 3.27
N PRO A 327 1.25 -12.74 2.18
CA PRO A 327 1.28 -13.25 0.82
C PRO A 327 2.51 -14.12 0.54
N THR A 328 2.32 -15.14 -0.29
CA THR A 328 3.40 -16.02 -0.74
C THR A 328 4.24 -15.32 -1.81
N PRO A 329 5.56 -15.19 -1.61
CA PRO A 329 6.44 -14.62 -2.63
C PRO A 329 6.58 -15.53 -3.85
N ALA A 330 7.04 -14.97 -4.97
CA ALA A 330 7.40 -15.76 -6.16
C ALA A 330 8.57 -16.71 -5.85
N PRO A 331 8.64 -17.86 -6.54
CA PRO A 331 9.83 -18.72 -6.49
C PRO A 331 11.09 -17.92 -6.85
N ALA A 332 12.15 -18.13 -6.08
CA ALA A 332 13.42 -17.45 -6.32
C ALA A 332 14.04 -17.88 -7.66
N ASN A 333 14.51 -16.91 -8.42
CA ASN A 333 15.33 -17.10 -9.60
C ASN A 333 16.61 -16.24 -9.49
N ALA A 334 17.52 -16.38 -10.42
CA ALA A 334 18.82 -15.69 -10.37
C ALA A 334 18.69 -14.17 -10.34
N SER A 335 17.69 -13.58 -11.01
CA SER A 335 17.43 -12.13 -10.99
C SER A 335 16.90 -11.68 -9.64
N ILE A 336 15.92 -12.39 -9.07
CA ILE A 336 15.35 -12.12 -7.75
C ILE A 336 16.44 -12.19 -6.66
N VAL A 337 17.31 -13.22 -6.72
CA VAL A 337 18.42 -13.37 -5.74
C VAL A 337 19.41 -12.21 -5.84
N ARG A 338 19.83 -11.83 -7.05
CA ARG A 338 20.70 -10.67 -7.27
C ARG A 338 20.03 -9.37 -6.82
N GLY A 339 18.75 -9.19 -7.19
CA GLY A 339 17.99 -8.00 -6.79
C GLY A 339 17.86 -7.84 -5.28
N ARG A 340 17.61 -8.93 -4.54
CA ARG A 340 17.60 -8.93 -3.08
C ARG A 340 18.95 -8.49 -2.51
N LYS A 341 20.05 -9.00 -3.09
CA LYS A 341 21.39 -8.60 -2.67
C LYS A 341 21.63 -7.12 -2.91
N SER A 342 21.41 -6.63 -4.15
CA SER A 342 21.60 -5.22 -4.49
C SER A 342 20.71 -4.29 -3.67
N PHE A 343 19.47 -4.69 -3.36
CA PHE A 343 18.55 -3.98 -2.46
C PHE A 343 19.15 -3.78 -1.05
N GLY A 344 19.82 -4.80 -0.51
CA GLY A 344 20.54 -4.70 0.75
C GLY A 344 21.78 -3.82 0.64
N ASP A 345 22.59 -4.04 -0.39
CA ASP A 345 23.89 -3.37 -0.58
C ASP A 345 23.77 -1.84 -0.69
N ILE A 346 22.70 -1.33 -1.35
CA ILE A 346 22.48 0.12 -1.52
C ILE A 346 21.72 0.76 -0.37
N GLY A 347 21.35 -0.02 0.67
CA GLY A 347 20.75 0.51 1.91
C GLY A 347 19.22 0.54 1.96
N CYS A 348 18.48 0.04 0.97
CA CYS A 348 17.00 -0.05 1.06
C CYS A 348 16.55 -0.87 2.27
N ALA A 349 17.29 -1.93 2.60
CA ALA A 349 17.01 -2.81 3.74
C ALA A 349 17.19 -2.16 5.13
N LEU A 350 17.71 -0.93 5.19
CA LEU A 350 17.87 -0.20 6.47
C LEU A 350 16.55 0.35 7.01
N CYS A 351 15.58 0.65 6.12
CA CYS A 351 14.20 0.95 6.44
C CYS A 351 13.32 -0.28 6.15
N HIS A 352 13.47 -0.88 4.98
CA HIS A 352 12.76 -2.11 4.60
C HIS A 352 13.48 -3.34 5.15
N THR A 353 13.57 -3.46 6.48
CA THR A 353 14.18 -4.59 7.19
C THR A 353 13.54 -5.89 6.73
N PRO A 354 14.32 -6.85 6.19
CA PRO A 354 13.76 -8.07 5.58
C PRO A 354 12.90 -8.89 6.52
N THR A 355 13.36 -9.09 7.75
CA THR A 355 12.73 -9.98 8.72
C THR A 355 12.82 -9.38 10.12
N LEU A 356 11.70 -9.39 10.84
CA LEU A 356 11.63 -9.17 12.28
C LEU A 356 11.07 -10.42 12.94
N HIS A 357 11.44 -10.66 14.20
CA HIS A 357 10.99 -11.82 14.95
C HIS A 357 9.85 -11.45 15.90
N THR A 358 8.81 -12.28 15.95
CA THR A 358 7.68 -12.07 16.86
C THR A 358 8.01 -12.53 18.26
N GLY A 359 7.36 -11.95 19.27
CA GLY A 359 7.55 -12.27 20.65
C GLY A 359 6.80 -13.52 21.13
N LYS A 360 6.83 -13.70 22.45
CA LYS A 360 6.17 -14.83 23.16
C LYS A 360 4.69 -14.51 23.41
N VAL A 361 3.90 -14.46 22.33
CA VAL A 361 2.45 -14.22 22.42
C VAL A 361 1.67 -15.50 22.72
N VAL A 362 0.41 -15.37 23.16
CA VAL A 362 -0.45 -16.52 23.54
C VAL A 362 -0.78 -17.39 22.33
N VAL A 363 -1.07 -16.79 21.19
CA VAL A 363 -1.41 -17.51 19.95
C VAL A 363 -0.19 -18.22 19.39
N GLU A 364 -0.22 -19.56 19.35
CA GLU A 364 0.91 -20.41 18.93
C GLU A 364 1.33 -20.14 17.47
N ALA A 365 0.36 -19.88 16.60
CA ALA A 365 0.62 -19.57 15.18
C ALA A 365 1.40 -18.26 14.98
N LEU A 366 1.42 -17.38 15.97
CA LEU A 366 2.10 -16.08 15.95
C LEU A 366 3.36 -16.04 16.84
N ARG A 367 3.54 -17.03 17.74
CA ARG A 367 4.62 -17.05 18.74
C ARG A 367 5.94 -17.46 18.14
N ASP A 368 7.00 -16.72 18.41
CA ASP A 368 8.38 -17.04 18.00
C ASP A 368 8.48 -17.33 16.48
N LYS A 369 7.93 -16.44 15.63
CA LYS A 369 7.92 -16.57 14.17
C LYS A 369 8.77 -15.50 13.50
N ASP A 370 9.31 -15.83 12.33
CA ASP A 370 9.93 -14.89 11.43
C ASP A 370 8.86 -14.17 10.58
N ALA A 371 8.71 -12.89 10.77
CA ALA A 371 7.90 -12.01 9.92
C ALA A 371 8.79 -11.44 8.81
N ASN A 372 8.67 -11.98 7.59
CA ASN A 372 9.46 -11.54 6.43
C ASN A 372 8.80 -10.33 5.74
N LEU A 373 8.60 -9.26 6.48
CA LEU A 373 7.74 -8.13 6.12
C LEU A 373 8.41 -7.07 5.25
N TYR A 374 9.73 -7.01 5.21
CA TYR A 374 10.49 -5.92 4.55
C TYR A 374 10.03 -4.54 5.02
N SER A 375 10.04 -4.34 6.33
CA SER A 375 9.73 -3.08 7.01
C SER A 375 10.34 -3.08 8.41
N ASP A 376 10.75 -1.93 8.88
CA ASP A 376 11.14 -1.70 10.28
C ASP A 376 9.97 -1.19 11.14
N VAL A 377 8.80 -0.93 10.51
CA VAL A 377 7.58 -0.39 11.14
C VAL A 377 7.77 1.03 11.74
N LEU A 378 8.91 1.66 11.53
CA LEU A 378 9.21 3.00 12.04
C LEU A 378 8.67 4.10 11.11
N LEU A 379 8.58 5.30 11.64
CA LEU A 379 8.31 6.54 10.90
C LEU A 379 9.60 7.07 10.29
N HIS A 380 9.55 7.44 9.02
CA HIS A 380 10.64 8.10 8.31
C HIS A 380 10.16 9.38 7.64
N ASN A 381 11.00 10.41 7.70
CA ASN A 381 10.78 11.62 6.93
C ASN A 381 11.01 11.36 5.44
N MET A 382 9.95 11.56 4.66
CA MET A 382 9.97 11.36 3.20
C MET A 382 10.04 12.68 2.42
N GLY A 383 10.23 13.80 3.14
CA GLY A 383 10.34 15.13 2.56
C GLY A 383 9.06 15.65 1.91
N PRO A 384 9.09 16.86 1.33
CA PRO A 384 7.90 17.51 0.77
C PRO A 384 7.26 16.77 -0.41
N GLY A 385 8.01 15.95 -1.15
CA GLY A 385 7.51 15.20 -2.31
C GLY A 385 6.41 14.19 -1.97
N LEU A 386 6.44 13.63 -0.77
CA LEU A 386 5.44 12.68 -0.27
C LEU A 386 4.63 13.22 0.91
N ALA A 387 4.91 14.43 1.41
CA ALA A 387 4.17 15.02 2.52
C ALA A 387 2.67 15.14 2.22
N ASP A 388 1.84 14.77 3.20
CA ASP A 388 0.38 14.91 3.15
C ASP A 388 -0.15 16.02 4.09
N ASP A 389 0.75 16.69 4.82
CA ASP A 389 0.46 17.76 5.78
C ASP A 389 -0.40 17.34 6.99
N VAL A 390 -0.62 16.04 7.20
CA VAL A 390 -1.42 15.50 8.29
C VAL A 390 -0.53 14.94 9.39
N ASN A 391 -0.69 15.41 10.61
CA ASN A 391 -0.01 14.89 11.79
C ASN A 391 -0.89 13.83 12.49
N GLN A 392 -0.29 12.70 12.88
CA GLN A 392 -0.98 11.66 13.66
C GLN A 392 -0.04 11.11 14.75
N GLY A 393 -0.35 11.39 16.02
CA GLY A 393 0.58 11.10 17.11
C GLY A 393 1.90 11.87 16.94
N ASN A 394 3.03 11.17 17.01
CA ASN A 394 4.34 11.77 16.77
C ASN A 394 4.68 11.92 15.27
N ALA A 395 3.91 11.30 14.37
CA ALA A 395 4.15 11.41 12.94
C ALA A 395 3.78 12.81 12.43
N ARG A 396 4.74 13.48 11.80
CA ARG A 396 4.53 14.77 11.13
C ARG A 396 3.94 14.60 9.74
N GLY A 397 3.57 15.70 9.11
CA GLY A 397 2.99 15.72 7.77
C GLY A 397 3.86 15.09 6.67
N ASP A 398 5.18 15.07 6.84
CA ASP A 398 6.18 14.49 5.94
C ASP A 398 6.65 13.09 6.36
N GLU A 399 6.15 12.55 7.47
CA GLU A 399 6.59 11.26 8.00
C GLU A 399 5.56 10.16 7.74
N PHE A 400 6.06 8.99 7.33
CA PHE A 400 5.25 7.81 7.08
C PHE A 400 5.91 6.56 7.66
N ARG A 401 5.07 5.63 8.11
CA ARG A 401 5.52 4.30 8.50
C ARG A 401 6.07 3.55 7.28
N THR A 402 7.24 2.92 7.41
CA THR A 402 7.73 2.00 6.39
C THR A 402 6.67 0.93 6.13
N SER A 403 6.11 0.92 4.92
CA SER A 403 5.08 -0.04 4.54
C SER A 403 5.70 -1.42 4.34
N PRO A 404 5.09 -2.50 4.86
CA PRO A 404 5.50 -3.86 4.53
C PRO A 404 5.46 -4.11 3.02
N LEU A 405 6.50 -4.77 2.50
CA LEU A 405 6.61 -5.03 1.06
C LEU A 405 6.12 -6.42 0.64
N TRP A 406 5.78 -7.31 1.57
CA TRP A 406 5.15 -8.57 1.19
C TRP A 406 3.88 -8.30 0.36
N GLY A 407 3.66 -9.09 -0.69
CA GLY A 407 2.56 -8.88 -1.63
C GLY A 407 2.71 -7.71 -2.60
N LEU A 408 3.86 -6.97 -2.57
CA LEU A 408 4.11 -5.84 -3.49
C LEU A 408 4.01 -6.26 -4.95
N GLY A 409 4.39 -7.50 -5.28
CA GLY A 409 4.29 -8.05 -6.63
C GLY A 409 2.88 -8.04 -7.21
N LYS A 410 1.86 -7.97 -6.38
CA LYS A 410 0.44 -7.98 -6.77
C LYS A 410 -0.25 -6.62 -6.63
N ARG A 411 0.42 -5.60 -6.07
CA ARG A 411 -0.17 -4.26 -5.90
C ARG A 411 -0.31 -3.53 -7.22
N LEU A 412 -1.49 -2.95 -7.44
CA LEU A 412 -1.81 -2.14 -8.62
C LEU A 412 -1.42 -0.68 -8.43
N PHE A 413 -1.70 -0.13 -7.26
CA PHE A 413 -1.45 1.26 -6.91
C PHE A 413 -0.40 1.33 -5.81
N LEU A 414 0.53 2.27 -5.94
CA LEU A 414 1.71 2.39 -5.09
C LEU A 414 1.73 3.74 -4.39
N LEU A 415 2.49 3.84 -3.30
CA LEU A 415 2.54 4.95 -2.36
C LEU A 415 1.23 5.10 -1.55
N HIS A 416 1.24 5.98 -0.54
CA HIS A 416 0.12 6.15 0.39
C HIS A 416 -1.16 6.69 -0.26
N ASP A 417 -1.04 7.40 -1.38
CA ASP A 417 -2.13 8.05 -2.11
C ASP A 417 -2.48 7.40 -3.46
N GLY A 418 -1.76 6.32 -3.83
CA GLY A 418 -2.00 5.59 -5.07
C GLY A 418 -1.66 6.37 -6.34
N ARG A 419 -0.76 7.36 -6.26
CA ARG A 419 -0.45 8.26 -7.38
C ARG A 419 0.21 7.59 -8.58
N THR A 420 0.80 6.42 -8.41
CA THR A 420 1.48 5.70 -9.49
C THR A 420 1.17 4.20 -9.48
N LYS A 421 1.31 3.57 -10.66
CA LYS A 421 1.29 2.12 -10.86
C LYS A 421 2.68 1.58 -11.22
N ASP A 422 3.64 2.46 -11.48
CA ASP A 422 5.00 2.13 -11.88
C ASP A 422 5.91 2.05 -10.66
N LEU A 423 6.54 0.89 -10.46
CA LEU A 423 7.41 0.63 -9.32
C LEU A 423 8.69 1.48 -9.36
N LEU A 424 9.23 1.75 -10.55
CA LEU A 424 10.42 2.58 -10.71
C LEU A 424 10.13 4.04 -10.33
N GLU A 425 8.94 4.55 -10.72
CA GLU A 425 8.45 5.87 -10.30
C GLU A 425 8.24 5.91 -8.78
N ALA A 426 7.63 4.87 -8.20
CA ALA A 426 7.45 4.78 -6.76
C ALA A 426 8.80 4.80 -6.00
N ILE A 427 9.81 4.08 -6.48
CA ILE A 427 11.17 4.12 -5.89
C ILE A 427 11.74 5.54 -5.98
N ARG A 428 11.69 6.18 -7.14
CA ARG A 428 12.22 7.54 -7.34
C ARG A 428 11.51 8.60 -6.50
N SER A 429 10.22 8.41 -6.23
CA SER A 429 9.41 9.31 -5.40
C SER A 429 9.86 9.35 -3.93
N HIS A 430 10.70 8.42 -3.48
CA HIS A 430 11.30 8.47 -2.15
C HIS A 430 12.32 9.59 -2.01
N ALA A 431 12.85 10.15 -3.10
CA ALA A 431 13.79 11.26 -3.04
C ALA A 431 13.07 12.61 -3.14
N SER A 432 13.40 13.52 -2.24
CA SER A 432 12.84 14.86 -2.20
C SER A 432 13.81 15.82 -1.51
N GLN A 433 14.01 16.99 -2.10
CA GLN A 433 14.81 18.07 -1.48
C GLN A 433 13.93 18.86 -0.50
N SER A 434 14.56 19.54 0.46
CA SER A 434 13.85 20.45 1.36
C SER A 434 13.15 21.57 0.59
N ASP A 435 11.95 21.95 1.02
CA ASP A 435 11.22 23.12 0.51
C ASP A 435 11.16 24.29 1.52
N GLY A 436 11.87 24.16 2.65
CA GLY A 436 11.86 25.11 3.74
C GLY A 436 10.79 24.83 4.81
N ARG A 437 9.71 24.15 4.45
CA ARG A 437 8.69 23.65 5.40
C ARG A 437 9.07 22.29 5.95
N TYR A 438 9.45 21.39 5.06
CA TYR A 438 9.90 20.04 5.40
C TYR A 438 11.37 19.86 5.05
N PRO A 439 12.13 19.08 5.83
CA PRO A 439 13.50 18.73 5.52
C PRO A 439 13.55 17.81 4.27
N ALA A 440 14.74 17.61 3.74
CA ALA A 440 14.97 16.65 2.66
C ALA A 440 14.69 15.22 3.14
N SER A 441 14.25 14.35 2.23
CA SER A 441 13.93 12.95 2.53
C SER A 441 15.15 12.18 3.06
N GLU A 442 14.95 11.34 4.05
CA GLU A 442 15.95 10.41 4.58
C GLU A 442 16.40 9.37 3.54
N ALA A 443 15.60 9.11 2.52
CA ALA A 443 15.92 8.16 1.46
C ALA A 443 16.83 8.72 0.36
N ASN A 444 17.15 10.01 0.36
CA ASN A 444 17.86 10.67 -0.74
C ASN A 444 19.17 10.00 -1.12
N GLN A 445 20.00 9.61 -0.15
CA GLN A 445 21.30 8.97 -0.43
C GLN A 445 21.12 7.56 -0.99
N VAL A 446 20.15 6.79 -0.48
CA VAL A 446 19.82 5.45 -0.99
C VAL A 446 19.30 5.54 -2.43
N ILE A 447 18.44 6.50 -2.74
CA ILE A 447 17.94 6.71 -4.10
C ILE A 447 19.05 7.20 -5.04
N ALA A 448 19.98 8.02 -4.56
CA ALA A 448 21.15 8.40 -5.33
C ALA A 448 22.03 7.18 -5.71
N GLN A 449 22.25 6.25 -4.78
CA GLN A 449 22.94 4.99 -5.04
C GLN A 449 22.16 4.12 -6.05
N PHE A 450 20.83 3.98 -5.88
CA PHE A 450 19.98 3.27 -6.84
C PHE A 450 20.12 3.85 -8.25
N ASN A 451 20.08 5.17 -8.40
CA ASN A 451 20.18 5.84 -9.70
C ASN A 451 21.53 5.60 -10.39
N GLN A 452 22.61 5.39 -9.63
CA GLN A 452 23.96 5.10 -10.14
C GLN A 452 24.18 3.64 -10.54
N LEU A 453 23.28 2.71 -10.15
CA LEU A 453 23.40 1.30 -10.53
C LEU A 453 23.35 1.12 -12.06
N PRO A 454 24.05 0.11 -12.60
CA PRO A 454 23.82 -0.36 -13.95
C PRO A 454 22.34 -0.76 -14.16
N GLU A 455 21.81 -0.54 -15.36
CA GLU A 455 20.39 -0.81 -15.66
C GLU A 455 19.98 -2.27 -15.37
N LEU A 456 20.89 -3.23 -15.58
CA LEU A 456 20.64 -4.64 -15.24
C LEU A 456 20.45 -4.84 -13.72
N GLU A 457 21.20 -4.13 -12.89
CA GLU A 457 21.07 -4.22 -11.43
C GLU A 457 19.77 -3.56 -10.97
N LYS A 458 19.40 -2.41 -11.54
CA LYS A 458 18.08 -1.79 -11.31
C LYS A 458 16.96 -2.78 -11.66
N GLN A 459 17.06 -3.46 -12.82
CA GLN A 459 16.07 -4.46 -13.23
C GLN A 459 15.99 -5.63 -12.26
N ASN A 460 17.13 -6.10 -11.74
CA ASN A 460 17.15 -7.17 -10.74
C ASN A 460 16.42 -6.75 -9.47
N ILE A 461 16.60 -5.51 -9.01
CA ILE A 461 15.85 -4.97 -7.85
C ILE A 461 14.35 -4.92 -8.16
N LEU A 462 13.93 -4.43 -9.32
CA LEU A 462 12.52 -4.38 -9.72
C LEU A 462 11.90 -5.79 -9.77
N ASN A 463 12.63 -6.76 -10.34
CA ASN A 463 12.18 -8.15 -10.39
C ASN A 463 12.09 -8.78 -9.00
N PHE A 464 13.00 -8.46 -8.10
CA PHE A 464 12.94 -8.88 -6.70
C PHE A 464 11.70 -8.29 -6.01
N LEU A 465 11.46 -7.00 -6.11
CA LEU A 465 10.32 -6.33 -5.49
C LEU A 465 8.98 -6.83 -6.05
N ARG A 466 8.88 -7.07 -7.35
CA ARG A 466 7.70 -7.71 -7.97
C ARG A 466 7.61 -9.20 -7.65
N GLY A 467 8.67 -9.79 -7.10
CA GLY A 467 8.69 -11.15 -6.56
C GLY A 467 8.12 -11.28 -5.14
N LEU A 468 8.02 -10.18 -4.40
CA LEU A 468 7.45 -10.15 -3.06
C LEU A 468 5.90 -10.10 -3.12
#